data_dee7fb63f2013c4b738555e338ef43d8
#
_entry.id   dee7fb63f2013c4b738555e338ef43d8
#
_cell.length_a   1.000
_cell.length_b   1.000
_cell.length_c   1.000
_cell.angle_alpha   90.00
_cell.angle_beta   90.00
_cell.angle_gamma   90.00
#
_symmetry.space_group_name_H-M   'P 1'
#
loop_
_entity.id
_entity.type
_entity.pdbx_description
1 polymer ?
#
loop_
_entity_poly.entity_id
_entity_poly.type
_entity_poly.pdbx_seq_one_letter_code
_entity_poly.pdbx_strand_id
1 'polypeptide(L)'
;MEKFTIHTGLVAPLDRENVDTDAIIPKQFLKSIKKTGFGPHLFDAWRYLDIGEPGMDLSKRRINPDFVLNKPQYQGATILLARKNFGCGSSREHAPWALQQAGFKAVIAPSFADIFYNNSFKNGFLPIVLTESEVSRLFDGVAAFPGYKLTIDLPAQVVVPAQAGTQLHFDIDPFRKECLVNGWDEIGLTLRHADEIKAYEEKRKRAEPWIFS
;
A
#
# COMPACT_ATOMS: atom_id res chain seq x y z
N MET A 1 0.95 0.24 13.64
CA MET A 1 1.55 0.31 12.27
C MET A 1 2.73 1.30 12.25
N GLU A 2 3.55 1.33 11.16
CA GLU A 2 4.62 2.33 11.00
C GLU A 2 4.03 3.74 10.76
N LYS A 3 4.65 4.77 11.33
CA LYS A 3 4.23 6.17 11.11
C LYS A 3 4.56 6.61 9.69
N PHE A 4 3.62 7.30 9.05
CA PHE A 4 3.84 7.92 7.75
C PHE A 4 3.73 9.44 7.90
N THR A 5 4.79 10.17 7.66
CA THR A 5 4.80 11.65 7.69
C THR A 5 5.28 12.20 6.36
N ILE A 6 6.58 12.24 6.14
CA ILE A 6 7.22 12.68 4.90
C ILE A 6 8.00 11.50 4.34
N HIS A 7 7.81 11.21 3.07
CA HIS A 7 8.51 10.14 2.38
C HIS A 7 8.98 10.61 0.99
N THR A 8 10.27 10.46 0.73
CA THR A 8 10.84 10.68 -0.61
C THR A 8 11.26 9.34 -1.19
N GLY A 9 10.73 9.00 -2.36
CA GLY A 9 10.96 7.70 -2.95
C GLY A 9 11.07 7.70 -4.47
N LEU A 10 11.76 6.69 -5.00
CA LEU A 10 11.78 6.38 -6.42
C LEU A 10 10.40 5.90 -6.85
N VAL A 11 9.99 6.34 -8.04
CA VAL A 11 8.68 6.00 -8.64
C VAL A 11 8.81 4.86 -9.63
N ALA A 12 7.99 3.83 -9.48
CA ALA A 12 7.81 2.79 -10.49
C ALA A 12 6.50 3.01 -11.26
N PRO A 13 6.53 3.18 -12.59
CA PRO A 13 5.34 3.42 -13.39
C PRO A 13 4.68 2.10 -13.82
N LEU A 14 3.54 1.78 -13.26
CA LEU A 14 2.67 0.70 -13.71
C LEU A 14 1.57 1.29 -14.61
N ASP A 15 1.87 1.51 -15.89
CA ASP A 15 0.96 2.15 -16.84
C ASP A 15 -0.17 1.18 -17.27
N ARG A 16 -1.03 0.83 -16.31
CA ARG A 16 -2.17 -0.08 -16.48
C ARG A 16 -3.37 0.43 -15.71
N GLU A 17 -4.52 0.37 -16.37
CA GLU A 17 -5.82 0.56 -15.74
C GLU A 17 -6.38 -0.77 -15.24
N ASN A 18 -7.36 -0.72 -14.33
CA ASN A 18 -8.09 -1.88 -13.85
C ASN A 18 -7.17 -2.99 -13.31
N VAL A 19 -6.13 -2.60 -12.61
CA VAL A 19 -5.24 -3.55 -11.94
C VAL A 19 -6.00 -4.22 -10.81
N ASP A 20 -6.38 -5.48 -11.01
CA ASP A 20 -7.18 -6.22 -10.04
C ASP A 20 -6.34 -6.86 -8.93
N THR A 21 -7.00 -7.30 -7.88
CA THR A 21 -6.34 -7.92 -6.73
C THR A 21 -5.72 -9.28 -7.04
N ASP A 22 -6.17 -9.99 -8.10
CA ASP A 22 -5.55 -11.23 -8.57
C ASP A 22 -4.23 -10.95 -9.32
N ALA A 23 -4.14 -9.82 -10.03
CA ALA A 23 -2.89 -9.38 -10.62
C ALA A 23 -1.89 -8.91 -9.55
N ILE A 24 -2.37 -8.19 -8.51
CA ILE A 24 -1.50 -7.73 -7.40
C ILE A 24 -0.94 -8.93 -6.64
N ILE A 25 -1.80 -9.88 -6.24
CA ILE A 25 -1.41 -11.11 -5.54
C ILE A 25 -2.26 -12.28 -6.01
N PRO A 26 -1.71 -13.22 -6.81
CA PRO A 26 -2.46 -14.36 -7.33
C PRO A 26 -3.00 -15.28 -6.26
N LYS A 27 -4.20 -15.84 -6.52
CA LYS A 27 -5.00 -16.61 -5.56
C LYS A 27 -4.27 -17.79 -4.90
N GLN A 28 -3.33 -18.43 -5.59
CA GLN A 28 -2.59 -19.58 -5.06
C GLN A 28 -1.75 -19.23 -3.83
N PHE A 29 -1.33 -17.96 -3.69
CA PHE A 29 -0.54 -17.49 -2.55
C PHE A 29 -1.39 -17.11 -1.34
N LEU A 30 -2.72 -17.06 -1.46
CA LEU A 30 -3.64 -16.67 -0.40
C LEU A 30 -3.93 -17.77 0.63
N LYS A 31 -3.42 -18.97 0.42
CA LYS A 31 -3.62 -20.12 1.33
C LYS A 31 -2.85 -19.99 2.66
N SER A 32 -1.92 -19.03 2.76
CA SER A 32 -1.16 -18.80 3.98
C SER A 32 -2.02 -18.15 5.05
N ILE A 33 -1.99 -18.69 6.26
CA ILE A 33 -2.61 -18.06 7.46
C ILE A 33 -1.73 -16.95 8.06
N LYS A 34 -0.49 -16.79 7.58
CA LYS A 34 0.44 -15.75 8.04
C LYS A 34 0.11 -14.43 7.36
N LYS A 35 0.32 -13.33 8.05
CA LYS A 35 0.20 -11.96 7.49
C LYS A 35 1.48 -11.48 6.79
N THR A 36 2.49 -12.33 6.65
CA THR A 36 3.82 -12.01 6.08
C THR A 36 4.23 -13.01 5.02
N GLY A 37 5.16 -12.60 4.14
CA GLY A 37 5.70 -13.44 3.07
C GLY A 37 5.07 -13.21 1.71
N PHE A 38 4.26 -12.15 1.54
CA PHE A 38 3.56 -11.85 0.28
C PHE A 38 4.37 -10.96 -0.68
N GLY A 39 5.31 -10.16 -0.18
CA GLY A 39 6.11 -9.25 -1.00
C GLY A 39 6.80 -9.90 -2.21
N PRO A 40 7.45 -11.05 -2.08
CA PRO A 40 8.07 -11.76 -3.19
C PRO A 40 7.09 -12.18 -4.30
N HIS A 41 5.80 -12.29 -3.98
CA HIS A 41 4.74 -12.72 -4.90
C HIS A 41 3.92 -11.55 -5.48
N LEU A 42 4.35 -10.31 -5.18
CA LEU A 42 3.71 -9.11 -5.75
C LEU A 42 3.80 -9.15 -7.28
N PHE A 43 2.65 -9.03 -7.96
CA PHE A 43 2.53 -9.11 -9.41
C PHE A 43 3.16 -10.37 -10.02
N ASP A 44 3.10 -11.51 -9.33
CA ASP A 44 3.78 -12.75 -9.72
C ASP A 44 3.52 -13.14 -11.18
N ALA A 45 2.26 -13.12 -11.62
CA ALA A 45 1.89 -13.48 -12.99
C ALA A 45 2.45 -12.53 -14.07
N TRP A 46 2.88 -11.33 -13.69
CA TRP A 46 3.51 -10.38 -14.63
C TRP A 46 5.02 -10.34 -14.50
N ARG A 47 5.53 -10.61 -13.29
CA ARG A 47 6.98 -10.61 -13.00
C ARG A 47 7.71 -11.80 -13.57
N TYR A 48 7.01 -12.93 -13.75
CA TYR A 48 7.64 -14.17 -14.17
C TYR A 48 6.96 -14.72 -15.43
N LEU A 49 7.72 -15.45 -16.23
CA LEU A 49 7.26 -16.12 -17.46
C LEU A 49 6.67 -17.52 -17.18
N ASP A 50 6.82 -18.02 -15.98
CA ASP A 50 6.30 -19.30 -15.49
C ASP A 50 5.27 -19.05 -14.38
N ILE A 51 4.36 -20.01 -14.20
CA ILE A 51 3.34 -19.94 -13.14
C ILE A 51 3.99 -20.17 -11.77
N GLY A 52 3.77 -19.25 -10.84
CA GLY A 52 4.26 -19.36 -9.47
C GLY A 52 3.37 -20.25 -8.61
N GLU A 53 4.01 -21.00 -7.72
CA GLU A 53 3.34 -21.78 -6.67
C GLU A 53 3.98 -21.54 -5.31
N PRO A 54 3.23 -21.70 -4.20
CA PRO A 54 3.79 -21.57 -2.87
C PRO A 54 4.97 -22.53 -2.64
N GLY A 55 6.06 -21.99 -2.12
CA GLY A 55 7.27 -22.77 -1.80
C GLY A 55 8.26 -22.95 -2.95
N MET A 56 7.96 -22.41 -4.15
CA MET A 56 8.94 -22.40 -5.25
C MET A 56 10.16 -21.56 -4.91
N ASP A 57 11.32 -22.04 -5.34
CA ASP A 57 12.57 -21.29 -5.29
C ASP A 57 12.56 -20.15 -6.31
N LEU A 58 12.42 -18.93 -5.84
CA LEU A 58 12.31 -17.74 -6.67
C LEU A 58 13.58 -17.49 -7.52
N SER A 59 14.75 -17.95 -7.06
CA SER A 59 16.01 -17.77 -7.80
C SER A 59 16.07 -18.57 -9.09
N LYS A 60 15.22 -19.59 -9.23
CA LYS A 60 15.13 -20.46 -10.40
C LYS A 60 14.02 -20.05 -11.38
N ARG A 61 13.23 -19.03 -11.01
CA ARG A 61 12.13 -18.59 -11.83
C ARG A 61 12.59 -17.74 -13.01
N ARG A 62 11.90 -17.89 -14.13
CA ARG A 62 12.19 -17.13 -15.34
C ARG A 62 11.59 -15.73 -15.23
N ILE A 63 12.45 -14.74 -14.98
CA ILE A 63 12.05 -13.35 -14.87
C ILE A 63 11.56 -12.82 -16.21
N ASN A 64 10.42 -12.11 -16.21
CA ASN A 64 9.93 -11.37 -17.37
C ASN A 64 10.68 -10.03 -17.49
N PRO A 65 11.56 -9.85 -18.48
CA PRO A 65 12.36 -8.63 -18.62
C PRO A 65 11.54 -7.41 -19.02
N ASP A 66 10.36 -7.61 -19.61
CA ASP A 66 9.50 -6.55 -20.11
C ASP A 66 8.65 -5.93 -18.98
N PHE A 67 8.50 -6.64 -17.86
CA PHE A 67 7.70 -6.11 -16.76
C PHE A 67 8.45 -5.00 -16.04
N VAL A 68 7.76 -3.88 -15.83
CA VAL A 68 8.35 -2.63 -15.34
C VAL A 68 9.12 -2.78 -14.01
N LEU A 69 8.57 -3.54 -13.04
CA LEU A 69 9.21 -3.71 -11.73
C LEU A 69 10.44 -4.63 -11.76
N ASN A 70 10.69 -5.32 -12.87
CA ASN A 70 11.91 -6.11 -13.06
C ASN A 70 13.05 -5.30 -13.70
N LYS A 71 12.75 -4.12 -14.24
CA LYS A 71 13.77 -3.26 -14.86
C LYS A 71 14.70 -2.67 -13.80
N PRO A 72 16.03 -2.69 -14.02
CA PRO A 72 17.03 -2.23 -13.03
C PRO A 72 16.79 -0.80 -12.54
N GLN A 73 16.31 0.10 -13.42
CA GLN A 73 16.05 1.50 -13.10
C GLN A 73 14.95 1.73 -12.07
N TYR A 74 14.08 0.74 -11.81
CA TYR A 74 12.99 0.82 -10.83
C TYR A 74 13.23 -0.05 -9.59
N GLN A 75 14.40 -0.70 -9.48
CA GLN A 75 14.74 -1.46 -8.29
C GLN A 75 14.83 -0.53 -7.07
N GLY A 76 14.21 -0.95 -5.97
CA GLY A 76 14.12 -0.13 -4.76
C GLY A 76 13.07 1.00 -4.83
N ALA A 77 12.21 1.01 -5.84
CA ALA A 77 11.08 1.94 -5.88
C ALA A 77 10.14 1.73 -4.69
N THR A 78 9.73 2.83 -4.08
CA THR A 78 8.86 2.84 -2.90
C THR A 78 7.52 3.53 -3.15
N ILE A 79 7.35 4.13 -4.31
CA ILE A 79 6.11 4.75 -4.77
C ILE A 79 5.68 4.07 -6.06
N LEU A 80 4.47 3.52 -6.07
CA LEU A 80 3.87 2.95 -7.28
C LEU A 80 2.98 4.00 -7.94
N LEU A 81 3.15 4.24 -9.23
CA LEU A 81 2.28 5.10 -10.04
C LEU A 81 1.44 4.21 -10.94
N ALA A 82 0.11 4.32 -10.88
CA ALA A 82 -0.81 3.48 -11.63
C ALA A 82 -1.92 4.30 -12.31
N ARG A 83 -2.68 3.67 -13.21
CA ARG A 83 -3.87 4.26 -13.82
C ARG A 83 -5.12 3.99 -12.96
N LYS A 84 -6.28 4.43 -13.46
CA LYS A 84 -7.56 4.37 -12.76
C LYS A 84 -8.00 2.96 -12.36
N ASN A 85 -8.87 2.90 -11.36
CA ASN A 85 -9.51 1.69 -10.86
C ASN A 85 -8.50 0.65 -10.35
N PHE A 86 -7.47 1.11 -9.62
CA PHE A 86 -6.47 0.23 -9.04
C PHE A 86 -7.03 -0.55 -7.84
N GLY A 87 -6.69 -1.84 -7.77
CA GLY A 87 -7.14 -2.73 -6.70
C GLY A 87 -8.58 -3.24 -6.87
N CYS A 88 -9.12 -3.22 -8.09
CA CYS A 88 -10.45 -3.75 -8.39
C CYS A 88 -10.52 -5.28 -8.21
N GLY A 89 -11.71 -5.85 -8.40
CA GLY A 89 -11.93 -7.30 -8.25
C GLY A 89 -12.27 -7.73 -6.83
N SER A 90 -11.73 -8.87 -6.40
CA SER A 90 -12.10 -9.48 -5.12
C SER A 90 -11.57 -8.71 -3.91
N SER A 91 -12.36 -8.72 -2.83
CA SER A 91 -11.97 -8.12 -1.54
C SER A 91 -10.82 -8.90 -0.90
N ARG A 92 -9.59 -8.37 -0.99
CA ARG A 92 -8.39 -9.04 -0.47
C ARG A 92 -7.49 -8.08 0.29
N GLU A 93 -7.33 -8.32 1.56
CA GLU A 93 -6.39 -7.59 2.41
C GLU A 93 -4.92 -7.91 2.06
N HIS A 94 -4.69 -9.06 1.42
CA HIS A 94 -3.36 -9.49 0.95
C HIS A 94 -2.75 -8.56 -0.11
N ALA A 95 -3.59 -7.83 -0.89
CA ALA A 95 -3.08 -6.93 -1.92
C ALA A 95 -2.29 -5.74 -1.34
N PRO A 96 -2.79 -4.97 -0.34
CA PRO A 96 -1.97 -3.99 0.38
C PRO A 96 -0.76 -4.61 1.07
N TRP A 97 -0.88 -5.81 1.68
CA TRP A 97 0.25 -6.48 2.32
C TRP A 97 1.36 -6.81 1.32
N ALA A 98 1.00 -7.31 0.15
CA ALA A 98 2.00 -7.64 -0.89
C ALA A 98 2.77 -6.39 -1.34
N LEU A 99 2.07 -5.26 -1.54
CA LEU A 99 2.69 -3.99 -1.90
C LEU A 99 3.65 -3.49 -0.81
N GLN A 100 3.21 -3.46 0.45
CA GLN A 100 4.04 -3.01 1.58
C GLN A 100 5.27 -3.90 1.76
N GLN A 101 5.09 -5.23 1.74
CA GLN A 101 6.18 -6.18 1.95
C GLN A 101 7.16 -6.22 0.77
N ALA A 102 6.74 -5.77 -0.41
CA ALA A 102 7.63 -5.54 -1.54
C ALA A 102 8.40 -4.21 -1.45
N GLY A 103 8.12 -3.39 -0.42
CA GLY A 103 8.82 -2.13 -0.14
C GLY A 103 8.07 -0.87 -0.55
N PHE A 104 6.89 -0.98 -1.16
CA PHE A 104 6.10 0.20 -1.47
C PHE A 104 5.52 0.83 -0.21
N LYS A 105 5.55 2.15 -0.14
CA LYS A 105 4.98 2.96 0.96
C LYS A 105 3.69 3.65 0.52
N ALA A 106 3.54 3.93 -0.76
CA ALA A 106 2.37 4.57 -1.32
C ALA A 106 2.09 4.10 -2.75
N VAL A 107 0.84 4.24 -3.16
CA VAL A 107 0.41 4.12 -4.56
C VAL A 107 -0.38 5.38 -4.95
N ILE A 108 -0.08 5.91 -6.13
CA ILE A 108 -0.75 7.09 -6.70
C ILE A 108 -1.54 6.64 -7.92
N ALA A 109 -2.83 6.95 -7.96
CA ALA A 109 -3.70 6.62 -9.08
C ALA A 109 -4.88 7.60 -9.17
N PRO A 110 -5.57 7.72 -10.33
CA PRO A 110 -6.77 8.54 -10.46
C PRO A 110 -7.97 8.02 -9.65
N SER A 111 -8.04 6.71 -9.44
CA SER A 111 -9.07 6.09 -8.60
C SER A 111 -8.66 4.69 -8.13
N PHE A 112 -9.29 4.26 -7.05
CA PHE A 112 -9.12 2.96 -6.43
C PHE A 112 -10.47 2.28 -6.25
N ALA A 113 -10.47 0.95 -6.20
CA ALA A 113 -11.63 0.22 -5.70
C ALA A 113 -11.79 0.46 -4.19
N ASP A 114 -13.02 0.64 -3.73
CA ASP A 114 -13.34 1.04 -2.34
C ASP A 114 -12.73 0.12 -1.29
N ILE A 115 -12.80 -1.19 -1.52
CA ILE A 115 -12.30 -2.18 -0.57
C ILE A 115 -10.77 -2.12 -0.49
N PHE A 116 -10.08 -2.02 -1.63
CA PHE A 116 -8.62 -1.86 -1.64
C PHE A 116 -8.20 -0.59 -0.92
N TYR A 117 -8.88 0.52 -1.22
CA TYR A 117 -8.63 1.83 -0.60
C TYR A 117 -8.77 1.77 0.93
N ASN A 118 -9.87 1.20 1.43
CA ASN A 118 -10.12 1.04 2.85
C ASN A 118 -9.10 0.12 3.53
N ASN A 119 -8.80 -1.04 2.93
CA ASN A 119 -7.82 -1.99 3.46
C ASN A 119 -6.41 -1.41 3.50
N SER A 120 -6.06 -0.57 2.53
CA SER A 120 -4.76 0.11 2.50
C SER A 120 -4.54 0.95 3.76
N PHE A 121 -5.48 1.81 4.13
CA PHE A 121 -5.37 2.63 5.33
C PHE A 121 -5.30 1.81 6.62
N LYS A 122 -6.11 0.75 6.73
CA LYS A 122 -6.09 -0.15 7.90
C LYS A 122 -4.72 -0.79 8.13
N ASN A 123 -3.98 -1.00 7.07
CA ASN A 123 -2.65 -1.62 7.09
C ASN A 123 -1.49 -0.60 7.08
N GLY A 124 -1.77 0.70 7.10
CA GLY A 124 -0.73 1.74 7.09
C GLY A 124 -0.09 1.95 5.71
N PHE A 125 -0.78 1.56 4.63
CA PHE A 125 -0.37 1.81 3.25
C PHE A 125 -1.13 3.02 2.70
N LEU A 126 -0.45 3.96 2.05
CA LEU A 126 -1.04 5.22 1.61
C LEU A 126 -1.47 5.19 0.13
N PRO A 127 -2.77 5.03 -0.19
CA PRO A 127 -3.30 5.29 -1.52
C PRO A 127 -3.57 6.79 -1.69
N ILE A 128 -3.03 7.40 -2.74
CA ILE A 128 -3.19 8.82 -3.07
C ILE A 128 -4.00 8.96 -4.36
N VAL A 129 -5.09 9.70 -4.29
CA VAL A 129 -5.90 10.05 -5.45
C VAL A 129 -5.43 11.39 -6.00
N LEU A 130 -5.05 11.42 -7.28
CA LEU A 130 -4.78 12.62 -8.06
C LEU A 130 -5.65 12.59 -9.33
N THR A 131 -5.83 13.73 -9.97
CA THR A 131 -6.57 13.79 -11.24
C THR A 131 -5.86 12.98 -12.35
N GLU A 132 -6.59 12.51 -13.36
CA GLU A 132 -6.00 11.79 -14.50
C GLU A 132 -4.91 12.63 -15.21
N SER A 133 -5.11 13.94 -15.29
CA SER A 133 -4.13 14.85 -15.89
C SER A 133 -2.83 14.96 -15.08
N GLU A 134 -2.95 15.01 -13.75
CA GLU A 134 -1.78 15.03 -12.85
C GLU A 134 -1.01 13.71 -12.91
N VAL A 135 -1.73 12.59 -12.85
CA VAL A 135 -1.14 11.26 -12.98
C VAL A 135 -0.42 11.12 -14.33
N SER A 136 -1.02 11.59 -15.43
CA SER A 136 -0.38 11.55 -16.75
C SER A 136 0.91 12.38 -16.79
N ARG A 137 0.91 13.59 -16.22
CA ARG A 137 2.15 14.38 -16.08
C ARG A 137 3.23 13.70 -15.25
N LEU A 138 2.85 12.94 -14.22
CA LEU A 138 3.80 12.14 -13.45
C LEU A 138 4.39 11.00 -14.28
N PHE A 139 3.59 10.32 -15.12
CA PHE A 139 4.09 9.32 -16.06
C PHE A 139 5.09 9.92 -17.06
N ASP A 140 4.77 11.10 -17.61
CA ASP A 140 5.67 11.84 -18.51
C ASP A 140 6.98 12.18 -17.80
N GLY A 141 6.92 12.62 -16.54
CA GLY A 141 8.09 12.90 -15.71
C GLY A 141 8.96 11.65 -15.49
N VAL A 142 8.36 10.52 -15.18
CA VAL A 142 9.08 9.24 -15.00
C VAL A 142 9.73 8.80 -16.30
N ALA A 143 9.09 9.01 -17.44
CA ALA A 143 9.65 8.68 -18.76
C ALA A 143 10.81 9.60 -19.16
N ALA A 144 10.72 10.89 -18.84
CA ALA A 144 11.72 11.90 -19.19
C ALA A 144 12.97 11.85 -18.31
N PHE A 145 12.84 11.47 -17.04
CA PHE A 145 13.93 11.59 -16.06
C PHE A 145 14.25 10.25 -15.39
N PRO A 146 15.38 9.59 -15.73
CA PRO A 146 15.84 8.40 -15.03
C PRO A 146 16.00 8.65 -13.52
N GLY A 147 15.50 7.73 -12.71
CA GLY A 147 15.57 7.89 -11.25
C GLY A 147 14.58 8.91 -10.68
N TYR A 148 13.47 9.18 -11.37
CA TYR A 148 12.44 10.12 -10.95
C TYR A 148 11.92 9.83 -9.55
N LYS A 149 11.95 10.87 -8.70
CA LYS A 149 11.50 10.76 -7.30
C LYS A 149 10.37 11.73 -7.01
N LEU A 150 9.53 11.30 -6.09
CA LEU A 150 8.48 12.13 -5.48
C LEU A 150 8.73 12.25 -3.99
N THR A 151 8.43 13.41 -3.44
CA THR A 151 8.27 13.60 -1.99
C THR A 151 6.79 13.69 -1.67
N ILE A 152 6.31 12.82 -0.81
CA ILE A 152 4.95 12.82 -0.27
C ILE A 152 5.02 13.42 1.13
N ASP A 153 4.35 14.53 1.35
CA ASP A 153 4.16 15.15 2.67
C ASP A 153 2.69 14.93 3.07
N LEU A 154 2.47 13.96 3.94
CA LEU A 154 1.12 13.61 4.39
C LEU A 154 0.52 14.70 5.32
N PRO A 155 1.23 15.26 6.29
CA PRO A 155 0.77 16.43 7.03
C PRO A 155 0.28 17.59 6.17
N ALA A 156 1.04 17.96 5.14
CA ALA A 156 0.67 19.03 4.20
C ALA A 156 -0.29 18.57 3.09
N GLN A 157 -0.49 17.26 2.92
CA GLN A 157 -1.32 16.66 1.86
C GLN A 157 -0.85 17.06 0.45
N VAL A 158 0.46 16.98 0.22
CA VAL A 158 1.06 17.32 -1.08
C VAL A 158 1.99 16.22 -1.58
N VAL A 159 2.03 16.08 -2.89
CA VAL A 159 3.03 15.31 -3.64
C VAL A 159 3.89 16.30 -4.41
N VAL A 160 5.19 16.25 -4.22
CA VAL A 160 6.14 17.18 -4.83
C VAL A 160 7.12 16.42 -5.71
N PRO A 161 7.07 16.61 -7.04
CA PRO A 161 8.08 16.09 -7.95
C PRO A 161 9.43 16.74 -7.72
N ALA A 162 10.51 15.95 -7.62
CA ALA A 162 11.84 16.50 -7.38
C ALA A 162 12.32 17.44 -8.51
N GLN A 163 11.83 17.22 -9.74
CA GLN A 163 12.29 17.94 -10.94
C GLN A 163 11.40 19.12 -11.35
N ALA A 164 10.15 19.21 -10.86
CA ALA A 164 9.19 20.18 -11.41
C ALA A 164 8.74 21.30 -10.45
N GLY A 165 9.03 21.19 -9.16
CA GLY A 165 8.68 22.21 -8.15
C GLY A 165 7.18 22.47 -7.92
N THR A 166 6.30 21.91 -8.75
CA THR A 166 4.84 22.07 -8.64
C THR A 166 4.29 21.08 -7.62
N GLN A 167 3.64 21.60 -6.58
CA GLN A 167 2.96 20.78 -5.59
C GLN A 167 1.62 20.28 -6.14
N LEU A 168 1.35 19.01 -5.97
CA LEU A 168 0.07 18.35 -6.29
C LEU A 168 -0.64 18.06 -4.98
N HIS A 169 -1.82 18.65 -4.79
CA HIS A 169 -2.61 18.45 -3.57
C HIS A 169 -3.48 17.21 -3.68
N PHE A 170 -3.64 16.50 -2.57
CA PHE A 170 -4.55 15.37 -2.46
C PHE A 170 -5.39 15.45 -1.19
N ASP A 171 -6.61 14.92 -1.29
CA ASP A 171 -7.51 14.84 -0.16
C ASP A 171 -7.38 13.50 0.56
N ILE A 172 -7.50 13.54 1.88
CA ILE A 172 -7.55 12.38 2.76
C ILE A 172 -8.49 12.67 3.91
N ASP A 173 -9.26 11.68 4.31
CA ASP A 173 -10.08 11.76 5.51
C ASP A 173 -9.23 12.11 6.74
N PRO A 174 -9.63 13.10 7.57
CA PRO A 174 -8.82 13.59 8.70
C PRO A 174 -8.46 12.49 9.72
N PHE A 175 -9.37 11.57 9.98
CA PHE A 175 -9.13 10.47 10.92
C PHE A 175 -8.11 9.47 10.36
N ARG A 176 -8.20 9.13 9.07
CA ARG A 176 -7.21 8.26 8.39
C ARG A 176 -5.82 8.89 8.39
N LYS A 177 -5.76 10.20 8.11
CA LYS A 177 -4.52 10.99 8.20
C LYS A 177 -3.90 10.92 9.58
N GLU A 178 -4.71 11.15 10.61
CA GLU A 178 -4.26 11.08 12.01
C GLU A 178 -3.72 9.69 12.36
N CYS A 179 -4.41 8.62 11.96
CA CYS A 179 -3.97 7.24 12.15
C CYS A 179 -2.61 6.97 11.49
N LEU A 180 -2.42 7.37 10.24
CA LEU A 180 -1.16 7.17 9.52
C LEU A 180 -0.01 7.98 10.13
N VAL A 181 -0.23 9.27 10.42
CA VAL A 181 0.80 10.15 10.99
C VAL A 181 1.27 9.64 12.35
N ASN A 182 0.37 9.12 13.16
CA ASN A 182 0.70 8.62 14.51
C ASN A 182 1.07 7.12 14.54
N GLY A 183 0.81 6.39 13.45
CA GLY A 183 1.04 4.95 13.38
C GLY A 183 0.01 4.12 14.15
N TRP A 184 -1.21 4.63 14.31
CA TRP A 184 -2.28 3.94 15.04
C TRP A 184 -3.04 2.98 14.14
N ASP A 185 -3.03 1.72 14.50
CA ASP A 185 -3.96 0.72 14.00
C ASP A 185 -5.19 0.59 14.92
N GLU A 186 -6.11 -0.30 14.59
CA GLU A 186 -7.35 -0.51 15.37
C GLU A 186 -7.06 -0.86 16.83
N ILE A 187 -6.00 -1.62 17.10
CA ILE A 187 -5.57 -1.95 18.47
C ILE A 187 -4.96 -0.72 19.15
N GLY A 188 -4.08 -0.02 18.45
CA GLY A 188 -3.46 1.21 18.97
C GLY A 188 -4.47 2.29 19.33
N LEU A 189 -5.55 2.42 18.57
CA LEU A 189 -6.67 3.31 18.89
C LEU A 189 -7.39 2.89 20.17
N THR A 190 -7.67 1.59 20.34
CA THR A 190 -8.31 1.06 21.55
C THR A 190 -7.42 1.26 22.77
N LEU A 191 -6.12 1.06 22.65
CA LEU A 191 -5.17 1.23 23.75
C LEU A 191 -5.05 2.68 24.27
N ARG A 192 -5.50 3.68 23.50
CA ARG A 192 -5.61 5.07 24.00
C ARG A 192 -6.61 5.21 25.16
N HIS A 193 -7.54 4.26 25.26
CA HIS A 193 -8.56 4.19 26.32
C HIS A 193 -8.26 3.10 27.36
N ALA A 194 -7.00 2.65 27.47
CA ALA A 194 -6.63 1.52 28.32
C ALA A 194 -7.05 1.69 29.78
N ASP A 195 -6.94 2.90 30.34
CA ASP A 195 -7.32 3.17 31.74
C ASP A 195 -8.84 3.14 31.93
N GLU A 196 -9.60 3.65 30.96
CA GLU A 196 -11.07 3.58 30.98
C GLU A 196 -11.55 2.13 30.85
N ILE A 197 -10.91 1.35 29.99
CA ILE A 197 -11.20 -0.08 29.81
C ILE A 197 -10.93 -0.84 31.12
N LYS A 198 -9.78 -0.63 31.75
CA LYS A 198 -9.45 -1.25 33.03
C LYS A 198 -10.45 -0.89 34.13
N ALA A 199 -10.80 0.38 34.21
CA ALA A 199 -11.80 0.83 35.19
C ALA A 199 -13.17 0.16 34.97
N TYR A 200 -13.58 0.01 33.74
CA TYR A 200 -14.79 -0.71 33.35
C TYR A 200 -14.72 -2.20 33.72
N GLU A 201 -13.61 -2.86 33.37
CA GLU A 201 -13.38 -4.27 33.68
C GLU A 201 -13.42 -4.55 35.19
N GLU A 202 -12.76 -3.72 35.98
CA GLU A 202 -12.77 -3.85 37.45
C GLU A 202 -14.18 -3.66 38.04
N LYS A 203 -14.95 -2.71 37.52
CA LYS A 203 -16.35 -2.52 37.91
C LYS A 203 -17.18 -3.74 37.56
N ARG A 204 -17.03 -4.27 36.35
CA ARG A 204 -17.78 -5.42 35.87
C ARG A 204 -17.41 -6.70 36.59
N LYS A 205 -16.14 -6.90 36.93
CA LYS A 205 -15.64 -8.06 37.68
C LYS A 205 -16.27 -8.15 39.07
N ARG A 206 -16.57 -7.00 39.71
CA ARG A 206 -17.27 -6.97 40.99
C ARG A 206 -18.76 -7.25 40.89
N ALA A 207 -19.39 -6.77 39.80
CA ALA A 207 -20.83 -6.94 39.56
C ALA A 207 -21.18 -8.33 38.98
N GLU A 208 -20.30 -8.88 38.13
CA GLU A 208 -20.54 -10.09 37.37
C GLU A 208 -19.31 -11.04 37.40
N PRO A 209 -18.88 -11.51 38.60
CA PRO A 209 -17.63 -12.28 38.75
C PRO A 209 -17.58 -13.56 37.92
N TRP A 210 -18.74 -14.14 37.61
CA TRP A 210 -18.84 -15.39 36.81
C TRP A 210 -18.39 -15.23 35.34
N ILE A 211 -18.24 -14.02 34.82
CA ILE A 211 -17.75 -13.77 33.45
C ILE A 211 -16.22 -13.85 33.38
N PHE A 212 -15.54 -13.73 34.52
CA PHE A 212 -14.09 -13.64 34.62
C PHE A 212 -13.45 -14.87 35.28
N SER A 213 -14.23 -15.94 35.48
CA SER A 213 -13.79 -17.22 36.07
C SER A 213 -13.26 -18.19 35.02
#